data_ebe350f7567b458349bf6f2c918f8603
#
_entry.id   ebe350f7567b458349bf6f2c918f8603
#
_cell.length_a   1.000
_cell.length_b   1.000
_cell.length_c   1.000
_cell.angle_alpha   90.00
_cell.angle_beta   90.00
_cell.angle_gamma   90.00
#
_symmetry.space_group_name_H-M   'P 1'
#
loop_
_entity.id
_entity.type
_entity.pdbx_description
1 polymer ?
#
loop_
_entity_poly.entity_id
_entity_poly.type
_entity_poly.pdbx_seq_one_letter_code
_entity_poly.pdbx_strand_id
1 'polypeptide(L)'
;MDTQTPFIVPGKQQRLAVSPLMVDEYMKWFVNRRAYLVQRTKPDDSGKFSYYAPKDKATKEKLSLTRKDVELHLAGVKTISLYAIEPEQSTCKWIAIDADYDADRVFKDLAKLKYDLSEVGVQAIFEHSRRGGHLWVLAAEPLPASLCRTLVFNLALRLDVPIKGHMSEVEGIEIFPRQNRLEPGYYGNAIRGPLGVHRATCKRYWFDGTALTLEAQFQMLRKVQRLTLDQLQQLTYGMTPVEEVSEASKPVTRPFISHSHIARSSFNIREHVTVRRTDRRNMWAQCPSCARAGGDRHRDNLAIKKDEPHKYKCWAGCSRDDIRAACG
;
A
#
# COMPACT_ATOMS: atom_id res chain seq x y z
N MET A 1 -11.80 39.52 -7.52
CA MET A 1 -11.46 39.40 -6.09
C MET A 1 -10.48 38.26 -5.97
N ASP A 2 -9.19 38.62 -5.88
CA ASP A 2 -8.09 37.65 -5.84
C ASP A 2 -8.09 36.88 -4.51
N THR A 3 -8.40 35.61 -4.55
CA THR A 3 -8.17 34.70 -3.43
C THR A 3 -6.71 34.24 -3.47
N GLN A 4 -5.84 35.00 -2.83
CA GLN A 4 -4.45 34.61 -2.61
C GLN A 4 -4.39 33.28 -1.85
N THR A 5 -3.95 32.24 -2.54
CA THR A 5 -3.51 31.00 -1.91
C THR A 5 -2.29 31.33 -1.03
N PRO A 6 -2.29 31.04 0.26
CA PRO A 6 -1.16 31.39 1.11
C PRO A 6 0.10 30.63 0.64
N PHE A 7 1.12 31.36 0.26
CA PHE A 7 2.46 30.84 -0.02
C PHE A 7 2.99 30.16 1.25
N ILE A 8 3.13 28.83 1.20
CA ILE A 8 3.74 28.08 2.29
C ILE A 8 5.25 28.13 2.10
N VAL A 9 5.92 28.83 2.99
CA VAL A 9 7.40 28.86 3.10
C VAL A 9 7.88 27.44 3.44
N PRO A 10 8.83 26.85 2.69
CA PRO A 10 9.41 25.57 3.06
C PRO A 10 10.22 25.71 4.35
N GLY A 11 9.75 25.12 5.46
CA GLY A 11 10.55 25.10 6.69
C GLY A 11 9.78 24.89 8.00
N LYS A 12 8.56 25.33 8.13
CA LYS A 12 7.75 25.07 9.34
C LYS A 12 6.31 24.75 8.93
N GLN A 13 6.00 23.46 8.79
CA GLN A 13 4.60 23.04 8.68
C GLN A 13 3.89 23.49 9.96
N GLN A 14 2.90 24.39 9.82
CA GLN A 14 2.05 24.79 10.91
C GLN A 14 1.30 23.57 11.45
N ARG A 15 1.54 23.23 12.71
CA ARG A 15 0.77 22.17 13.37
C ARG A 15 -0.68 22.60 13.46
N LEU A 16 -1.58 21.79 12.93
CA LEU A 16 -3.00 22.04 13.07
C LEU A 16 -3.45 21.66 14.49
N ALA A 17 -4.39 22.41 15.03
CA ALA A 17 -5.07 22.04 16.26
C ALA A 17 -5.94 20.79 16.00
N VAL A 18 -5.85 19.82 16.90
CA VAL A 18 -6.59 18.56 16.83
C VAL A 18 -7.33 18.38 18.15
N SER A 19 -8.65 18.29 18.08
CA SER A 19 -9.46 18.05 19.28
C SER A 19 -9.42 16.56 19.69
N PRO A 20 -9.59 16.25 20.98
CA PRO A 20 -9.74 14.85 21.44
C PRO A 20 -10.86 14.10 20.73
N LEU A 21 -11.97 14.78 20.40
CA LEU A 21 -13.09 14.20 19.66
C LEU A 21 -12.67 13.77 18.25
N MET A 22 -11.89 14.58 17.53
CA MET A 22 -11.38 14.21 16.19
C MET A 22 -10.51 12.95 16.26
N VAL A 23 -9.69 12.81 17.32
CA VAL A 23 -8.87 11.62 17.52
C VAL A 23 -9.75 10.39 17.75
N ASP A 24 -10.78 10.49 18.59
CA ASP A 24 -11.70 9.39 18.88
C ASP A 24 -12.48 8.96 17.65
N GLU A 25 -13.02 9.92 16.90
CA GLU A 25 -13.74 9.68 15.67
C GLU A 25 -12.84 9.05 14.59
N TYR A 26 -11.62 9.54 14.43
CA TYR A 26 -10.64 8.94 13.51
C TYR A 26 -10.33 7.49 13.90
N MET A 27 -10.08 7.23 15.17
CA MET A 27 -9.86 5.87 15.69
C MET A 27 -11.05 4.96 15.43
N LYS A 28 -12.26 5.47 15.64
CA LYS A 28 -13.51 4.74 15.41
C LYS A 28 -13.68 4.37 13.93
N TRP A 29 -13.46 5.32 13.03
CA TRP A 29 -13.81 5.15 11.61
C TRP A 29 -12.71 4.50 10.78
N PHE A 30 -11.44 4.77 11.08
CA PHE A 30 -10.34 4.39 10.20
C PHE A 30 -9.40 3.30 10.76
N VAL A 31 -9.39 3.08 12.08
CA VAL A 31 -8.45 2.12 12.68
C VAL A 31 -9.12 0.75 12.84
N ASN A 32 -8.77 -0.19 11.96
CA ASN A 32 -9.21 -1.57 12.03
C ASN A 32 -8.45 -2.35 13.11
N ARG A 33 -7.15 -2.10 13.24
CA ARG A 33 -6.26 -2.75 14.21
C ARG A 33 -5.19 -1.79 14.70
N ARG A 34 -4.56 -2.13 15.82
CA ARG A 34 -3.52 -1.28 16.43
C ARG A 34 -2.14 -1.37 15.76
N ALA A 35 -1.91 -2.33 14.87
CA ALA A 35 -0.71 -2.32 14.05
C ALA A 35 -0.77 -1.17 13.03
N TYR A 36 0.38 -0.53 12.75
CA TYR A 36 0.46 0.59 11.82
C TYR A 36 1.86 0.74 11.24
N LEU A 37 1.97 1.53 10.20
CA LEU A 37 3.26 1.95 9.63
C LEU A 37 3.41 3.47 9.74
N VAL A 38 4.66 3.92 9.71
CA VAL A 38 5.02 5.34 9.70
C VAL A 38 5.82 5.65 8.44
N GLN A 39 5.45 6.71 7.73
CA GLN A 39 6.23 7.18 6.59
C GLN A 39 7.50 7.87 7.05
N ARG A 40 8.63 7.54 6.44
CA ARG A 40 9.91 8.18 6.71
C ARG A 40 9.86 9.65 6.35
N THR A 41 10.54 10.48 7.13
CA THR A 41 10.65 11.92 6.89
C THR A 41 11.77 12.28 5.92
N LYS A 42 12.66 11.33 5.64
CA LYS A 42 13.73 11.43 4.65
C LYS A 42 13.61 10.29 3.65
N PRO A 43 13.94 10.51 2.38
CA PRO A 43 13.96 9.45 1.40
C PRO A 43 15.06 8.43 1.73
N ASP A 44 14.89 7.22 1.24
CA ASP A 44 15.95 6.21 1.20
C ASP A 44 16.92 6.48 0.02
N ASP A 45 17.94 5.63 -0.14
CA ASP A 45 18.95 5.75 -1.20
C ASP A 45 18.36 5.72 -2.63
N SER A 46 17.13 5.26 -2.78
CA SER A 46 16.39 5.26 -4.05
C SER A 46 15.50 6.49 -4.25
N GLY A 47 15.53 7.45 -3.32
CA GLY A 47 14.67 8.64 -3.32
C GLY A 47 13.24 8.39 -2.84
N LYS A 48 12.92 7.21 -2.29
CA LYS A 48 11.59 6.85 -1.82
C LYS A 48 11.39 7.16 -0.35
N PHE A 49 10.24 7.74 -0.03
CA PHE A 49 9.76 7.92 1.34
C PHE A 49 9.02 6.65 1.79
N SER A 50 9.78 5.63 2.08
CA SER A 50 9.27 4.30 2.45
C SER A 50 8.55 4.32 3.80
N TYR A 51 7.76 3.28 4.06
CA TYR A 51 7.06 3.07 5.33
C TYR A 51 7.77 2.00 6.16
N TYR A 52 7.70 2.13 7.48
CA TYR A 52 8.25 1.16 8.43
C TYR A 52 7.32 0.96 9.62
N ALA A 53 7.32 -0.24 10.19
CA ALA A 53 6.66 -0.50 11.47
C ALA A 53 7.53 0.07 12.60
N PRO A 54 7.02 1.01 13.41
CA PRO A 54 7.77 1.54 14.53
C PRO A 54 7.98 0.44 15.58
N LYS A 55 9.14 0.46 16.22
CA LYS A 55 9.56 -0.53 17.21
C LYS A 55 10.02 0.16 18.49
N ASP A 56 9.78 -0.49 19.61
CA ASP A 56 10.41 -0.12 20.86
C ASP A 56 11.94 -0.22 20.74
N LYS A 57 12.66 0.72 21.32
CA LYS A 57 14.13 0.77 21.19
C LYS A 57 14.83 -0.34 21.94
N ALA A 58 14.28 -0.74 23.10
CA ALA A 58 14.87 -1.75 23.98
C ALA A 58 14.42 -3.15 23.57
N THR A 59 13.11 -3.39 23.46
CA THR A 59 12.55 -4.73 23.20
C THR A 59 12.55 -5.12 21.74
N LYS A 60 12.68 -4.12 20.81
CA LYS A 60 12.53 -4.30 19.35
C LYS A 60 11.15 -4.77 18.90
N GLU A 61 10.20 -4.86 19.81
CA GLU A 61 8.82 -5.20 19.50
C GLU A 61 8.14 -4.07 18.72
N LYS A 62 7.16 -4.43 17.87
CA LYS A 62 6.38 -3.44 17.12
C LYS A 62 5.48 -2.67 18.07
N LEU A 63 5.49 -1.36 17.97
CA LEU A 63 4.63 -0.49 18.77
C LEU A 63 3.19 -0.54 18.27
N SER A 64 2.25 -0.51 19.20
CA SER A 64 0.83 -0.36 18.93
C SER A 64 0.47 1.11 18.69
N LEU A 65 -0.44 1.35 17.73
CA LEU A 65 -0.99 2.68 17.44
C LEU A 65 -1.72 3.24 18.65
N THR A 66 -1.35 4.45 19.04
CA THR A 66 -1.93 5.19 20.17
C THR A 66 -2.77 6.37 19.69
N ARG A 67 -3.59 6.92 20.58
CA ARG A 67 -4.30 8.20 20.34
C ARG A 67 -3.32 9.33 19.98
N LYS A 68 -2.15 9.34 20.61
CA LYS A 68 -1.10 10.34 20.34
C LYS A 68 -0.54 10.21 18.94
N ASP A 69 -0.43 9.02 18.39
CA ASP A 69 0.00 8.80 17.00
C ASP A 69 -1.01 9.37 16.00
N VAL A 70 -2.31 9.17 16.27
CA VAL A 70 -3.39 9.75 15.46
C VAL A 70 -3.42 11.28 15.57
N GLU A 71 -3.30 11.83 16.77
CA GLU A 71 -3.18 13.28 16.98
C GLU A 71 -2.02 13.86 16.17
N LEU A 72 -0.84 13.25 16.26
CA LEU A 72 0.34 13.68 15.52
C LEU A 72 0.17 13.54 13.99
N HIS A 73 -0.58 12.56 13.53
CA HIS A 73 -0.92 12.39 12.13
C HIS A 73 -1.84 13.51 11.63
N LEU A 74 -2.91 13.76 12.33
CA LEU A 74 -3.85 14.84 12.01
C LEU A 74 -3.20 16.23 12.14
N ALA A 75 -2.35 16.42 13.13
CA ALA A 75 -1.57 17.67 13.27
C ALA A 75 -0.52 17.88 12.16
N GLY A 76 -0.22 16.84 11.34
CA GLY A 76 0.78 16.90 10.27
C GLY A 76 2.21 16.62 10.71
N VAL A 77 2.44 16.17 11.94
CA VAL A 77 3.77 15.87 12.49
C VAL A 77 4.27 14.48 12.12
N LYS A 78 3.36 13.51 12.03
CA LYS A 78 3.62 12.11 11.68
C LYS A 78 2.70 11.71 10.53
N THR A 79 3.12 10.81 9.68
CA THR A 79 2.25 10.20 8.65
C THR A 79 2.14 8.72 8.93
N ILE A 80 0.93 8.27 9.20
CA ILE A 80 0.66 6.85 9.47
C ILE A 80 0.01 6.18 8.26
N SER A 81 0.23 4.87 8.12
CA SER A 81 -0.57 3.99 7.27
C SER A 81 -1.33 2.99 8.12
N LEU A 82 -2.54 2.70 7.69
CA LEU A 82 -3.51 1.87 8.38
C LEU A 82 -3.70 0.56 7.61
N TYR A 83 -3.72 -0.54 8.34
CA TYR A 83 -4.04 -1.84 7.78
C TYR A 83 -5.55 -1.97 7.57
N ALA A 84 -5.93 -2.55 6.45
CA ALA A 84 -7.33 -2.61 6.03
C ALA A 84 -8.16 -3.65 6.79
N ILE A 85 -7.55 -4.71 7.32
CA ILE A 85 -8.24 -5.85 7.90
C ILE A 85 -7.98 -5.96 9.40
N GLU A 86 -9.05 -6.13 10.15
CA GLU A 86 -9.01 -6.67 11.50
C GLU A 86 -8.79 -8.19 11.41
N PRO A 87 -7.72 -8.75 12.03
CA PRO A 87 -7.27 -10.12 11.73
C PRO A 87 -8.14 -11.24 12.30
N GLU A 88 -8.80 -11.04 13.44
CA GLU A 88 -9.52 -12.10 14.14
C GLU A 88 -10.83 -12.46 13.43
N GLN A 89 -11.57 -11.44 12.98
CA GLN A 89 -12.85 -11.61 12.30
C GLN A 89 -12.77 -11.42 10.78
N SER A 90 -11.61 -11.04 10.25
CA SER A 90 -11.41 -10.72 8.84
C SER A 90 -12.38 -9.64 8.33
N THR A 91 -12.57 -8.60 9.15
CA THR A 91 -13.48 -7.49 8.86
C THR A 91 -12.74 -6.19 8.61
N CYS A 92 -13.43 -5.22 8.02
CA CYS A 92 -12.92 -3.88 7.79
C CYS A 92 -14.00 -2.81 8.08
N LYS A 93 -13.58 -1.62 8.49
CA LYS A 93 -14.43 -0.45 8.76
C LYS A 93 -14.58 0.47 7.55
N TRP A 94 -13.88 0.17 6.48
CA TRP A 94 -13.88 0.95 5.25
C TRP A 94 -13.40 0.12 4.07
N ILE A 95 -13.83 0.51 2.89
CA ILE A 95 -13.23 0.11 1.63
C ILE A 95 -12.46 1.32 1.11
N ALA A 96 -11.26 1.12 0.61
CA ALA A 96 -10.52 2.15 -0.11
C ALA A 96 -10.11 1.64 -1.48
N ILE A 97 -10.25 2.49 -2.49
CA ILE A 97 -9.80 2.25 -3.86
C ILE A 97 -8.69 3.25 -4.12
N ASP A 98 -7.47 2.79 -4.27
CA ASP A 98 -6.29 3.62 -4.56
C ASP A 98 -5.99 3.55 -6.05
N ALA A 99 -5.96 4.71 -6.70
CA ALA A 99 -5.62 4.85 -8.11
C ALA A 99 -4.42 5.78 -8.26
N ASP A 100 -3.31 5.23 -8.77
CA ASP A 100 -2.00 5.88 -8.84
C ASP A 100 -1.25 5.45 -10.12
N TYR A 101 -1.90 5.66 -11.27
CA TYR A 101 -1.40 5.34 -12.61
C TYR A 101 -1.59 6.55 -13.54
N ASP A 102 -1.82 6.37 -14.83
CA ASP A 102 -1.99 7.43 -15.82
C ASP A 102 -2.92 8.56 -15.33
N ALA A 103 -2.39 9.78 -15.23
CA ALA A 103 -3.09 10.93 -14.64
C ALA A 103 -4.40 11.28 -15.38
N ASP A 104 -4.45 11.10 -16.71
CA ASP A 104 -5.64 11.42 -17.51
C ASP A 104 -6.75 10.36 -17.32
N ARG A 105 -6.37 9.14 -17.05
CA ARG A 105 -7.27 8.01 -16.88
C ARG A 105 -7.76 7.83 -15.45
N VAL A 106 -6.89 8.02 -14.47
CA VAL A 106 -7.15 7.82 -13.04
C VAL A 106 -8.43 8.49 -12.57
N PHE A 107 -8.60 9.78 -12.86
CA PHE A 107 -9.78 10.53 -12.40
C PHE A 107 -11.05 10.10 -13.10
N LYS A 108 -10.98 9.69 -14.37
CA LYS A 108 -12.12 9.15 -15.11
C LYS A 108 -12.58 7.82 -14.51
N ASP A 109 -11.63 6.94 -14.22
CA ASP A 109 -11.94 5.62 -13.64
C ASP A 109 -12.48 5.75 -12.21
N LEU A 110 -11.91 6.63 -11.37
CA LEU A 110 -12.46 6.91 -10.05
C LEU A 110 -13.85 7.57 -10.11
N ALA A 111 -14.08 8.46 -11.09
CA ALA A 111 -15.41 9.07 -11.29
C ALA A 111 -16.47 8.05 -11.70
N LYS A 112 -16.14 7.12 -12.61
CA LYS A 112 -17.03 6.01 -12.98
C LYS A 112 -17.41 5.16 -11.76
N LEU A 113 -16.40 4.74 -10.98
CA LEU A 113 -16.61 3.94 -9.78
C LEU A 113 -17.45 4.67 -8.74
N LYS A 114 -17.17 5.95 -8.51
CA LYS A 114 -17.93 6.78 -7.57
C LYS A 114 -19.38 6.96 -8.01
N TYR A 115 -19.60 7.23 -9.30
CA TYR A 115 -20.93 7.38 -9.85
C TYR A 115 -21.74 6.09 -9.72
N ASP A 116 -21.18 4.96 -10.14
CA ASP A 116 -21.87 3.68 -10.12
C ASP A 116 -22.16 3.18 -8.68
N LEU A 117 -21.27 3.46 -7.74
CA LEU A 117 -21.54 3.25 -6.32
C LEU A 117 -22.72 4.10 -5.84
N SER A 118 -22.83 5.36 -6.30
CA SER A 118 -23.94 6.25 -5.93
C SER A 118 -25.29 5.78 -6.49
N GLU A 119 -25.31 5.20 -7.69
CA GLU A 119 -26.52 4.65 -8.30
C GLU A 119 -27.12 3.49 -7.48
N VAL A 120 -26.28 2.77 -6.74
CA VAL A 120 -26.73 1.69 -5.84
C VAL A 120 -26.81 2.13 -4.38
N GLY A 121 -26.83 3.42 -4.12
CA GLY A 121 -27.01 4.00 -2.79
C GLY A 121 -25.76 3.89 -1.88
N VAL A 122 -24.57 3.67 -2.44
CA VAL A 122 -23.31 3.64 -1.68
C VAL A 122 -22.58 4.95 -1.83
N GLN A 123 -22.42 5.69 -0.75
CA GLN A 123 -21.69 6.95 -0.74
C GLN A 123 -20.19 6.71 -0.65
N ALA A 124 -19.45 7.02 -1.73
CA ALA A 124 -17.99 7.07 -1.75
C ALA A 124 -17.49 8.52 -1.68
N ILE A 125 -16.52 8.79 -0.82
CA ILE A 125 -15.86 10.08 -0.69
C ILE A 125 -14.51 10.05 -1.37
N PHE A 126 -14.19 11.10 -2.11
CA PHE A 126 -12.93 11.21 -2.85
C PHE A 126 -11.88 11.97 -2.05
N GLU A 127 -10.67 11.43 -1.96
CA GLU A 127 -9.49 12.06 -1.40
C GLU A 127 -8.43 12.18 -2.49
N HIS A 128 -7.90 13.38 -2.73
CA HIS A 128 -6.75 13.52 -3.61
C HIS A 128 -5.52 12.79 -3.05
N SER A 129 -4.66 12.32 -3.94
CA SER A 129 -3.36 11.75 -3.57
C SER A 129 -2.23 12.44 -4.35
N ARG A 130 -1.00 11.94 -4.23
CA ARG A 130 0.14 12.57 -4.89
C ARG A 130 0.06 12.51 -6.42
N ARG A 131 -0.44 11.43 -7.00
CA ARG A 131 -0.47 11.14 -8.45
C ARG A 131 -1.86 10.82 -8.96
N GLY A 132 -2.82 10.67 -8.07
CA GLY A 132 -4.18 10.30 -8.41
C GLY A 132 -5.11 10.55 -7.24
N GLY A 133 -5.84 9.55 -6.78
CA GLY A 133 -6.79 9.70 -5.70
C GLY A 133 -7.20 8.39 -5.05
N HIS A 134 -7.88 8.53 -3.93
CA HIS A 134 -8.54 7.42 -3.25
C HIS A 134 -10.05 7.65 -3.19
N LEU A 135 -10.83 6.60 -3.39
CA LEU A 135 -12.24 6.59 -2.99
C LEU A 135 -12.36 5.81 -1.67
N TRP A 136 -13.08 6.38 -0.72
CA TRP A 136 -13.35 5.77 0.57
C TRP A 136 -14.85 5.53 0.74
N VAL A 137 -15.23 4.30 1.04
CA VAL A 137 -16.58 3.93 1.49
C VAL A 137 -16.45 3.56 2.97
N LEU A 138 -17.15 4.30 3.83
CA LEU A 138 -17.12 4.06 5.28
C LEU A 138 -18.21 3.07 5.67
N ALA A 139 -17.92 2.15 6.56
CA ALA A 139 -18.83 1.16 7.07
C ALA A 139 -19.61 1.67 8.30
N ALA A 140 -20.86 1.24 8.47
CA ALA A 140 -21.65 1.46 9.67
C ALA A 140 -21.18 0.59 10.83
N GLU A 141 -20.85 -0.65 10.53
CA GLU A 141 -20.28 -1.68 11.41
C GLU A 141 -19.10 -2.38 10.70
N PRO A 142 -18.29 -3.21 11.36
CA PRO A 142 -17.26 -4.00 10.70
C PRO A 142 -17.87 -4.94 9.63
N LEU A 143 -17.41 -4.82 8.39
CA LEU A 143 -17.89 -5.57 7.22
C LEU A 143 -16.91 -6.70 6.85
N PRO A 144 -17.39 -7.87 6.37
CA PRO A 144 -16.52 -8.94 5.88
C PRO A 144 -15.62 -8.47 4.73
N ALA A 145 -14.31 -8.63 4.88
CA ALA A 145 -13.33 -8.20 3.89
C ALA A 145 -13.56 -8.84 2.52
N SER A 146 -14.00 -10.10 2.49
CA SER A 146 -14.34 -10.83 1.26
C SER A 146 -15.46 -10.18 0.48
N LEU A 147 -16.56 -9.78 1.15
CA LEU A 147 -17.68 -9.11 0.48
C LEU A 147 -17.30 -7.72 0.00
N CYS A 148 -16.53 -6.97 0.79
CA CYS A 148 -16.01 -5.65 0.38
C CYS A 148 -15.18 -5.74 -0.90
N ARG A 149 -14.28 -6.73 -0.99
CA ARG A 149 -13.50 -7.00 -2.21
C ARG A 149 -14.40 -7.40 -3.38
N THR A 150 -15.33 -8.33 -3.15
CA THR A 150 -16.26 -8.82 -4.17
C THR A 150 -17.04 -7.68 -4.79
N LEU A 151 -17.57 -6.75 -3.99
CA LEU A 151 -18.30 -5.59 -4.48
C LEU A 151 -17.45 -4.76 -5.46
N VAL A 152 -16.30 -4.27 -4.99
CA VAL A 152 -15.47 -3.33 -5.78
C VAL A 152 -14.83 -4.03 -6.98
N PHE A 153 -14.42 -5.27 -6.84
CA PHE A 153 -13.80 -6.03 -7.92
C PHE A 153 -14.77 -6.25 -9.08
N ASN A 154 -15.99 -6.74 -8.79
CA ASN A 154 -17.01 -6.95 -9.83
C ASN A 154 -17.46 -5.61 -10.45
N LEU A 155 -17.53 -4.54 -9.65
CA LEU A 155 -17.83 -3.21 -10.14
C LEU A 155 -16.74 -2.73 -11.13
N ALA A 156 -15.47 -2.88 -10.77
CA ALA A 156 -14.36 -2.47 -11.62
C ALA A 156 -14.36 -3.25 -12.95
N LEU A 157 -14.58 -4.57 -12.91
CA LEU A 157 -14.69 -5.39 -14.12
C LEU A 157 -15.85 -4.93 -15.02
N ARG A 158 -17.03 -4.68 -14.44
CA ARG A 158 -18.20 -4.22 -15.19
C ARG A 158 -17.97 -2.87 -15.88
N LEU A 159 -17.19 -1.98 -15.28
CA LEU A 159 -16.90 -0.64 -15.77
C LEU A 159 -15.64 -0.55 -16.64
N ASP A 160 -14.99 -1.69 -16.91
CA ASP A 160 -13.71 -1.74 -17.62
C ASP A 160 -12.63 -0.85 -16.96
N VAL A 161 -12.60 -0.87 -15.63
CA VAL A 161 -11.56 -0.23 -14.83
C VAL A 161 -10.47 -1.24 -14.51
N PRO A 162 -9.20 -0.99 -14.89
CA PRO A 162 -8.12 -1.95 -14.70
C PRO A 162 -7.84 -2.15 -13.22
N ILE A 163 -7.67 -3.40 -12.81
CA ILE A 163 -7.29 -3.79 -11.44
C ILE A 163 -5.87 -4.29 -11.46
N LYS A 164 -4.99 -3.64 -10.74
CA LYS A 164 -3.57 -3.97 -10.65
C LYS A 164 -3.34 -5.40 -10.16
N GLY A 165 -2.62 -6.16 -10.96
CA GLY A 165 -2.32 -7.57 -10.71
C GLY A 165 -3.42 -8.55 -11.15
N HIS A 166 -4.53 -8.07 -11.68
CA HIS A 166 -5.55 -8.93 -12.31
C HIS A 166 -5.20 -9.13 -13.80
N MET A 167 -5.29 -10.36 -14.30
CA MET A 167 -4.98 -10.72 -15.70
C MET A 167 -3.66 -10.14 -16.22
N SER A 168 -2.63 -10.10 -15.34
CA SER A 168 -1.29 -9.52 -15.64
C SER A 168 -1.24 -8.01 -15.83
N GLU A 169 -2.30 -7.28 -15.45
CA GLU A 169 -2.30 -5.81 -15.49
C GLU A 169 -1.24 -5.24 -14.54
N VAL A 170 -0.32 -4.45 -15.09
CA VAL A 170 0.77 -3.80 -14.34
C VAL A 170 0.27 -2.55 -13.64
N GLU A 171 -0.65 -1.81 -14.29
CA GLU A 171 -1.27 -0.59 -13.80
C GLU A 171 -2.76 -0.81 -13.55
N GLY A 172 -3.35 -0.01 -12.71
CA GLY A 172 -4.76 -0.09 -12.35
C GLY A 172 -5.00 0.26 -10.89
N ILE A 173 -6.26 0.19 -10.50
CA ILE A 173 -6.67 0.45 -9.11
C ILE A 173 -6.15 -0.64 -8.18
N GLU A 174 -5.81 -0.25 -6.95
CA GLU A 174 -5.60 -1.16 -5.83
C GLU A 174 -6.81 -1.10 -4.90
N ILE A 175 -7.40 -2.27 -4.63
CA ILE A 175 -8.60 -2.39 -3.77
C ILE A 175 -8.14 -2.76 -2.37
N PHE A 176 -8.61 -2.02 -1.36
CA PHE A 176 -8.40 -2.33 0.06
C PHE A 176 -9.75 -2.61 0.72
N PRO A 177 -9.92 -3.76 1.39
CA PRO A 177 -8.92 -4.79 1.68
C PRO A 177 -8.46 -5.56 0.42
N ARG A 178 -7.17 -5.94 0.37
CA ARG A 178 -6.61 -6.74 -0.73
C ARG A 178 -6.79 -8.25 -0.54
N GLN A 179 -7.00 -8.69 0.70
CA GLN A 179 -7.20 -10.08 1.08
C GLN A 179 -8.62 -10.27 1.61
N ASN A 180 -9.15 -11.50 1.52
CA ASN A 180 -10.42 -11.88 2.11
C ASN A 180 -10.26 -12.15 3.61
N ARG A 181 -9.08 -12.66 4.00
CA ARG A 181 -8.67 -12.97 5.38
C ARG A 181 -7.16 -12.79 5.52
N LEU A 182 -6.68 -12.80 6.75
CA LEU A 182 -5.26 -12.80 7.04
C LEU A 182 -4.86 -14.11 7.70
N GLU A 183 -3.78 -14.69 7.21
CA GLU A 183 -3.14 -15.81 7.90
C GLU A 183 -2.52 -15.34 9.23
N PRO A 184 -2.42 -16.22 10.24
CA PRO A 184 -1.84 -15.89 11.53
C PRO A 184 -0.45 -15.25 11.40
N GLY A 185 -0.23 -14.12 12.06
CA GLY A 185 1.03 -13.38 12.01
C GLY A 185 1.19 -12.44 10.82
N TYR A 186 0.30 -12.48 9.83
CA TYR A 186 0.32 -11.55 8.70
C TYR A 186 -0.38 -10.24 9.02
N TYR A 187 0.08 -9.16 8.39
CA TYR A 187 -0.48 -7.83 8.61
C TYR A 187 -1.40 -7.38 7.47
N GLY A 188 -1.29 -8.01 6.28
CA GLY A 188 -1.98 -7.55 5.08
C GLY A 188 -1.39 -6.25 4.54
N ASN A 189 -2.16 -5.59 3.68
CA ASN A 189 -1.76 -4.35 3.05
C ASN A 189 -2.24 -3.14 3.85
N ALA A 190 -1.42 -2.11 3.86
CA ALA A 190 -1.72 -0.83 4.50
C ALA A 190 -1.80 0.29 3.47
N ILE A 191 -2.72 1.21 3.68
CA ILE A 191 -2.86 2.44 2.91
C ILE A 191 -2.52 3.64 3.79
N ARG A 192 -2.04 4.74 3.21
CA ARG A 192 -1.84 5.99 3.95
C ARG A 192 -3.16 6.42 4.61
N GLY A 193 -3.13 6.67 5.90
CA GLY A 193 -4.29 7.20 6.61
C GLY A 193 -4.73 8.54 6.01
N PRO A 194 -6.04 8.78 5.82
CA PRO A 194 -6.55 10.02 5.23
C PRO A 194 -6.26 11.22 6.13
N LEU A 195 -6.37 12.43 5.58
CA LEU A 195 -6.17 13.70 6.26
C LEU A 195 -4.74 13.94 6.79
N GLY A 196 -3.80 13.07 6.49
CA GLY A 196 -2.39 13.23 6.87
C GLY A 196 -1.56 14.01 5.86
N VAL A 197 -0.37 14.43 6.27
CA VAL A 197 0.61 15.08 5.40
C VAL A 197 1.50 14.04 4.74
N HIS A 198 1.58 14.03 3.41
CA HIS A 198 2.47 13.15 2.67
C HIS A 198 3.91 13.67 2.70
N ARG A 199 4.87 12.87 3.18
CA ARG A 199 6.24 13.33 3.46
C ARG A 199 7.04 13.74 2.22
N ALA A 200 6.83 13.08 1.09
CA ALA A 200 7.56 13.43 -0.14
C ALA A 200 7.10 14.76 -0.75
N THR A 201 5.83 15.14 -0.55
CA THR A 201 5.28 16.38 -1.13
C THR A 201 5.11 17.48 -0.11
N CYS A 202 5.21 17.17 1.18
CA CYS A 202 4.88 18.05 2.30
C CYS A 202 3.47 18.64 2.21
N LYS A 203 2.56 18.01 1.43
CA LYS A 203 1.17 18.45 1.27
C LYS A 203 0.23 17.57 2.07
N ARG A 204 -0.81 18.17 2.62
CA ARG A 204 -1.97 17.47 3.15
C ARG A 204 -2.95 17.23 2.01
N TYR A 205 -3.49 16.04 1.95
CA TYR A 205 -4.54 15.68 1.02
C TYR A 205 -5.86 15.60 1.77
N TRP A 206 -6.88 16.18 1.17
CA TRP A 206 -8.18 16.39 1.76
C TRP A 206 -9.25 15.62 0.99
N PHE A 207 -10.35 15.33 1.66
CA PHE A 207 -11.55 14.90 0.97
C PHE A 207 -12.20 16.07 0.24
N ASP A 208 -12.74 15.80 -0.93
CA ASP A 208 -13.51 16.79 -1.70
C ASP A 208 -14.87 17.09 -1.08
N GLY A 209 -15.44 18.22 -1.52
CA GLY A 209 -16.82 18.60 -1.19
C GLY A 209 -16.96 19.42 0.08
N THR A 210 -15.85 19.83 0.72
CA THR A 210 -15.88 20.72 1.88
C THR A 210 -14.61 21.56 2.02
N ALA A 211 -14.60 22.51 2.97
CA ALA A 211 -13.44 23.35 3.24
C ALA A 211 -12.21 22.55 3.69
N LEU A 212 -11.04 23.03 3.33
CA LEU A 212 -9.74 22.38 3.59
C LEU A 212 -9.23 22.64 5.04
N THR A 213 -10.11 22.36 6.00
CA THR A 213 -9.82 22.44 7.45
C THR A 213 -10.21 21.13 8.11
N LEU A 214 -9.52 20.73 9.18
CA LEU A 214 -9.86 19.50 9.90
C LEU A 214 -11.32 19.53 10.39
N GLU A 215 -11.79 20.68 10.92
CA GLU A 215 -13.13 20.81 11.43
C GLU A 215 -14.19 20.54 10.35
N ALA A 216 -14.07 21.17 9.19
CA ALA A 216 -14.99 20.97 8.07
C ALA A 216 -14.98 19.53 7.55
N GLN A 217 -13.78 18.91 7.49
CA GLN A 217 -13.60 17.52 7.08
C GLN A 217 -14.28 16.55 8.06
N PHE A 218 -14.11 16.74 9.36
CA PHE A 218 -14.79 15.90 10.36
C PHE A 218 -16.30 16.14 10.38
N GLN A 219 -16.78 17.37 10.20
CA GLN A 219 -18.21 17.66 10.04
C GLN A 219 -18.81 16.92 8.84
N MET A 220 -18.11 16.92 7.71
CA MET A 220 -18.52 16.16 6.53
C MET A 220 -18.53 14.66 6.81
N LEU A 221 -17.46 14.10 7.41
CA LEU A 221 -17.34 12.67 7.73
C LEU A 221 -18.43 12.16 8.68
N ARG A 222 -18.94 13.00 9.60
CA ARG A 222 -20.08 12.67 10.47
C ARG A 222 -21.38 12.49 9.68
N LYS A 223 -21.53 13.17 8.53
CA LYS A 223 -22.73 13.15 7.67
C LYS A 223 -22.65 12.11 6.56
N VAL A 224 -21.50 11.51 6.30
CA VAL A 224 -21.34 10.48 5.27
C VAL A 224 -22.23 9.30 5.56
N GLN A 225 -23.05 8.91 4.59
CA GLN A 225 -23.83 7.68 4.66
C GLN A 225 -22.89 6.48 4.69
N ARG A 226 -23.12 5.59 5.63
CA ARG A 226 -22.27 4.42 5.85
C ARG A 226 -22.89 3.18 5.27
N LEU A 227 -22.04 2.38 4.62
CA LEU A 227 -22.45 1.08 4.09
C LEU A 227 -22.74 0.11 5.23
N THR A 228 -23.94 -0.49 5.25
CA THR A 228 -24.34 -1.51 6.21
C THR A 228 -24.02 -2.91 5.71
N LEU A 229 -23.99 -3.89 6.61
CA LEU A 229 -23.79 -5.30 6.24
C LEU A 229 -24.93 -5.80 5.35
N ASP A 230 -26.18 -5.49 5.68
CA ASP A 230 -27.35 -5.90 4.90
C ASP A 230 -27.30 -5.33 3.46
N GLN A 231 -26.97 -4.06 3.32
CA GLN A 231 -26.78 -3.43 2.00
C GLN A 231 -25.65 -4.10 1.22
N LEU A 232 -24.50 -4.37 1.87
CA LEU A 232 -23.36 -5.04 1.23
C LEU A 232 -23.74 -6.45 0.77
N GLN A 233 -24.46 -7.22 1.58
CA GLN A 233 -24.93 -8.57 1.23
C GLN A 233 -25.90 -8.52 0.03
N GLN A 234 -26.84 -7.59 0.01
CA GLN A 234 -27.75 -7.39 -1.11
C GLN A 234 -27.00 -7.05 -2.40
N LEU A 235 -26.06 -6.12 -2.32
CA LEU A 235 -25.27 -5.68 -3.49
C LEU A 235 -24.36 -6.77 -4.04
N THR A 236 -23.85 -7.65 -3.19
CA THR A 236 -22.94 -8.73 -3.61
C THR A 236 -23.67 -10.04 -3.94
N TYR A 237 -25.00 -10.07 -3.75
CA TYR A 237 -25.79 -11.26 -4.10
C TYR A 237 -25.66 -11.58 -5.60
N GLY A 238 -25.27 -12.81 -5.91
CA GLY A 238 -25.03 -13.26 -7.28
C GLY A 238 -23.73 -12.78 -7.94
N MET A 239 -22.95 -11.95 -7.27
CA MET A 239 -21.61 -11.58 -7.77
C MET A 239 -20.63 -12.76 -7.64
N THR A 240 -19.67 -12.84 -8.56
CA THR A 240 -18.60 -13.84 -8.48
C THR A 240 -17.67 -13.47 -7.32
N PRO A 241 -17.50 -14.35 -6.31
CA PRO A 241 -16.57 -14.12 -5.23
C PRO A 241 -15.14 -13.98 -5.77
N VAL A 242 -14.38 -13.04 -5.20
CA VAL A 242 -12.96 -12.88 -5.56
C VAL A 242 -12.16 -13.92 -4.80
N GLU A 243 -11.59 -14.88 -5.53
CA GLU A 243 -10.68 -15.85 -4.94
C GLU A 243 -9.43 -15.16 -4.37
N GLU A 244 -8.89 -15.70 -3.29
CA GLU A 244 -7.59 -15.29 -2.83
C GLU A 244 -6.56 -15.77 -3.85
N VAL A 245 -5.93 -14.82 -4.54
CA VAL A 245 -4.66 -15.11 -5.18
C VAL A 245 -3.72 -15.45 -4.03
N SER A 246 -3.39 -16.72 -3.87
CA SER A 246 -2.40 -17.13 -2.89
C SER A 246 -1.13 -16.33 -3.16
N GLU A 247 -0.80 -15.40 -2.27
CA GLU A 247 0.49 -14.69 -2.33
C GLU A 247 1.66 -15.65 -1.99
N ALA A 248 1.45 -16.95 -2.19
CA ALA A 248 2.44 -17.99 -2.01
C ALA A 248 3.69 -17.81 -2.90
N SER A 249 3.71 -16.79 -3.75
CA SER A 249 4.85 -16.48 -4.63
C SER A 249 5.65 -15.24 -4.25
N LYS A 250 5.31 -14.51 -3.18
CA LYS A 250 6.26 -13.52 -2.64
C LYS A 250 6.92 -14.13 -1.41
N PRO A 251 8.26 -14.28 -1.41
CA PRO A 251 8.96 -14.78 -0.24
C PRO A 251 8.63 -13.89 0.95
N VAL A 252 7.93 -14.48 1.92
CA VAL A 252 7.73 -13.92 3.25
C VAL A 252 9.10 -13.47 3.75
N THR A 253 9.26 -12.20 4.09
CA THR A 253 10.32 -11.81 5.01
C THR A 253 9.99 -12.50 6.33
N ARG A 254 10.51 -13.72 6.48
CA ARG A 254 10.44 -14.48 7.73
C ARG A 254 10.88 -13.57 8.87
N PRO A 255 10.22 -13.62 10.04
CA PRO A 255 10.80 -13.00 11.22
C PRO A 255 12.22 -13.55 11.35
N PHE A 256 13.17 -12.66 11.59
CA PHE A 256 14.55 -13.01 11.81
C PHE A 256 14.63 -13.82 13.12
N ILE A 257 14.40 -15.12 13.01
CA ILE A 257 14.75 -16.05 14.07
C ILE A 257 16.26 -16.17 13.96
N SER A 258 16.97 -15.70 14.96
CA SER A 258 18.40 -15.95 15.08
C SER A 258 18.59 -17.45 15.28
N HIS A 259 18.73 -18.17 14.19
CA HIS A 259 19.31 -19.50 14.22
C HIS A 259 20.81 -19.35 14.21
N SER A 260 21.40 -19.55 15.36
CA SER A 260 22.77 -20.00 15.49
C SER A 260 22.99 -21.17 14.52
N HIS A 261 23.99 -20.99 13.62
CA HIS A 261 24.64 -22.05 12.86
C HIS A 261 23.78 -23.02 12.04
N ILE A 262 23.20 -22.53 10.92
CA ILE A 262 22.99 -23.39 9.75
C ILE A 262 24.04 -23.01 8.73
N ALA A 263 24.79 -24.00 8.25
CA ALA A 263 25.88 -23.89 7.30
C ALA A 263 25.47 -22.98 6.13
N ARG A 264 26.23 -21.90 5.91
CA ARG A 264 26.07 -21.01 4.75
C ARG A 264 26.27 -21.87 3.52
N SER A 265 25.23 -21.90 2.63
CA SER A 265 25.35 -22.58 1.35
C SER A 265 26.61 -22.06 0.65
N SER A 266 27.49 -22.98 0.28
CA SER A 266 28.76 -22.71 -0.39
C SER A 266 28.58 -22.23 -1.84
N PHE A 267 27.37 -21.97 -2.31
CA PHE A 267 27.10 -21.57 -3.69
C PHE A 267 27.66 -20.18 -3.98
N ASN A 268 28.63 -20.14 -4.86
CA ASN A 268 29.26 -18.92 -5.36
C ASN A 268 28.93 -18.73 -6.83
N ILE A 269 28.02 -17.80 -7.14
CA ILE A 269 27.56 -17.55 -8.51
C ILE A 269 28.71 -17.18 -9.48
N ARG A 270 29.82 -16.64 -8.98
CA ARG A 270 30.99 -16.28 -9.83
C ARG A 270 31.63 -17.47 -10.51
N GLU A 271 31.51 -18.66 -9.94
CA GLU A 271 32.03 -19.90 -10.50
C GLU A 271 31.23 -20.40 -11.71
N HIS A 272 30.02 -19.87 -11.87
CA HIS A 272 29.06 -20.30 -12.89
C HIS A 272 28.81 -19.26 -13.99
N VAL A 273 29.39 -18.04 -13.90
CA VAL A 273 29.15 -16.97 -14.86
C VAL A 273 30.43 -16.23 -15.25
N THR A 274 30.48 -15.74 -16.49
CA THR A 274 31.57 -14.87 -16.95
C THR A 274 31.23 -13.42 -16.68
N VAL A 275 32.05 -12.74 -15.85
CA VAL A 275 31.90 -11.31 -15.57
C VAL A 275 32.24 -10.51 -16.82
N ARG A 276 31.35 -9.62 -17.26
CA ARG A 276 31.47 -8.77 -18.45
C ARG A 276 31.99 -7.38 -18.14
N ARG A 277 31.52 -6.80 -17.04
CA ARG A 277 31.96 -5.48 -16.58
C ARG A 277 31.92 -5.41 -15.06
N THR A 278 32.61 -4.43 -14.51
CA THR A 278 32.66 -4.20 -13.07
C THR A 278 32.54 -2.72 -12.79
N ASP A 279 31.68 -2.34 -11.85
CA ASP A 279 31.58 -0.99 -11.32
C ASP A 279 32.08 -0.91 -9.85
N ARG A 280 31.86 0.21 -9.19
CA ARG A 280 32.32 0.39 -7.78
C ARG A 280 31.78 -0.65 -6.81
N ARG A 281 30.57 -1.18 -7.00
CA ARG A 281 29.87 -2.04 -6.04
C ARG A 281 29.60 -3.45 -6.57
N ASN A 282 29.45 -3.62 -7.88
CA ASN A 282 28.98 -4.85 -8.48
C ASN A 282 29.87 -5.31 -9.64
N MET A 283 29.85 -6.61 -9.87
CA MET A 283 30.24 -7.26 -11.10
C MET A 283 28.97 -7.60 -11.89
N TRP A 284 29.03 -7.49 -13.19
CA TRP A 284 27.91 -7.71 -14.10
C TRP A 284 28.22 -8.87 -15.03
N ALA A 285 27.25 -9.77 -15.15
CA ALA A 285 27.34 -10.98 -15.93
C ALA A 285 26.04 -11.30 -16.65
N GLN A 286 26.10 -12.22 -17.59
CA GLN A 286 24.89 -12.78 -18.19
C GLN A 286 24.14 -13.62 -17.12
N CYS A 287 22.87 -13.40 -16.99
CA CYS A 287 22.03 -14.23 -16.13
C CYS A 287 21.83 -15.62 -16.77
N PRO A 288 22.21 -16.74 -16.10
CA PRO A 288 22.05 -18.09 -16.67
C PRO A 288 20.60 -18.42 -17.04
N SER A 289 19.65 -18.04 -16.20
CA SER A 289 18.22 -18.24 -16.46
C SER A 289 17.73 -17.45 -17.67
N CYS A 290 18.11 -16.16 -17.78
CA CYS A 290 17.79 -15.36 -18.97
C CYS A 290 18.45 -15.90 -20.23
N ALA A 291 19.69 -16.41 -20.14
CA ALA A 291 20.41 -16.99 -21.27
C ALA A 291 19.68 -18.21 -21.84
N ARG A 292 19.20 -19.10 -20.97
CA ARG A 292 18.38 -20.26 -21.38
C ARG A 292 17.08 -19.85 -22.06
N ALA A 293 16.47 -18.74 -21.59
CA ALA A 293 15.23 -18.20 -22.17
C ALA A 293 15.45 -17.31 -23.41
N GLY A 294 16.69 -17.12 -23.86
CA GLY A 294 17.02 -16.24 -25.01
C GLY A 294 16.85 -14.74 -24.73
N GLY A 295 16.67 -14.33 -23.49
CA GLY A 295 16.24 -12.99 -23.08
C GLY A 295 17.35 -11.97 -22.76
N ASP A 296 18.61 -12.38 -22.55
CA ASP A 296 19.71 -11.49 -22.16
C ASP A 296 20.63 -11.15 -23.34
N ARG A 297 20.17 -10.25 -24.23
CA ARG A 297 20.93 -9.85 -25.44
C ARG A 297 22.21 -9.10 -25.11
N HIS A 298 22.23 -8.27 -24.06
CA HIS A 298 23.39 -7.50 -23.63
C HIS A 298 24.34 -8.29 -22.73
N ARG A 299 23.93 -9.45 -22.24
CA ARG A 299 24.69 -10.35 -21.39
C ARG A 299 25.17 -9.71 -20.08
N ASP A 300 24.37 -8.81 -19.51
CA ASP A 300 24.70 -8.06 -18.29
C ASP A 300 23.50 -7.86 -17.35
N ASN A 301 22.49 -8.72 -17.41
CA ASN A 301 21.31 -8.65 -16.54
C ASN A 301 21.55 -9.11 -15.11
N LEU A 302 22.69 -9.75 -14.81
CA LEU A 302 23.00 -10.25 -13.48
C LEU A 302 24.01 -9.34 -12.77
N ALA A 303 23.55 -8.68 -11.70
CA ALA A 303 24.43 -7.93 -10.79
C ALA A 303 24.87 -8.83 -9.64
N ILE A 304 26.16 -8.90 -9.37
CA ILE A 304 26.80 -9.70 -8.32
C ILE A 304 27.61 -8.76 -7.43
N LYS A 305 27.41 -8.78 -6.10
CA LYS A 305 28.21 -7.98 -5.18
C LYS A 305 29.67 -8.42 -5.17
N LYS A 306 30.62 -7.48 -5.29
CA LYS A 306 32.06 -7.78 -5.35
C LYS A 306 32.55 -8.54 -4.14
N ASP A 307 32.23 -8.05 -2.95
CA ASP A 307 32.74 -8.56 -1.69
C ASP A 307 31.87 -9.69 -1.11
N GLU A 308 30.69 -9.92 -1.71
CA GLU A 308 29.69 -10.89 -1.25
C GLU A 308 29.07 -11.62 -2.46
N PRO A 309 29.79 -12.52 -3.15
CA PRO A 309 29.32 -13.13 -4.40
C PRO A 309 28.11 -14.05 -4.24
N HIS A 310 27.75 -14.41 -3.01
CA HIS A 310 26.46 -15.06 -2.71
C HIS A 310 25.26 -14.09 -2.79
N LYS A 311 25.51 -12.76 -2.89
CA LYS A 311 24.50 -11.72 -3.07
C LYS A 311 24.46 -11.28 -4.54
N TYR A 312 23.50 -11.79 -5.27
CA TYR A 312 23.28 -11.47 -6.68
C TYR A 312 21.79 -11.27 -6.98
N LYS A 313 21.52 -10.53 -8.05
CA LYS A 313 20.17 -10.22 -8.52
C LYS A 313 20.12 -10.10 -10.04
N CYS A 314 19.15 -10.78 -10.67
CA CYS A 314 18.82 -10.55 -12.08
C CYS A 314 17.86 -9.35 -12.20
N TRP A 315 18.20 -8.41 -13.06
CA TRP A 315 17.37 -7.22 -13.33
C TRP A 315 16.18 -7.50 -14.26
N ALA A 316 16.20 -8.63 -14.97
CA ALA A 316 15.06 -9.12 -15.72
C ALA A 316 14.04 -9.90 -14.87
N GLY A 317 14.27 -10.04 -13.55
CA GLY A 317 13.30 -10.59 -12.60
C GLY A 317 13.42 -12.09 -12.31
N CYS A 318 14.42 -12.80 -12.84
CA CYS A 318 14.62 -14.22 -12.51
C CYS A 318 14.82 -14.42 -11.01
N SER A 319 14.20 -15.44 -10.45
CA SER A 319 14.38 -15.83 -9.06
C SER A 319 15.80 -16.39 -8.83
N ARG A 320 16.25 -16.42 -7.56
CA ARG A 320 17.55 -17.04 -7.23
C ARG A 320 17.56 -18.53 -7.49
N ASP A 321 16.43 -19.18 -7.33
CA ASP A 321 16.31 -20.62 -7.54
C ASP A 321 16.33 -20.94 -9.04
N ASP A 322 15.68 -20.14 -9.89
CA ASP A 322 15.79 -20.27 -11.35
C ASP A 322 17.23 -20.05 -11.85
N ILE A 323 17.96 -19.08 -11.25
CA ILE A 323 19.35 -18.80 -11.60
C ILE A 323 20.23 -19.98 -11.18
N ARG A 324 20.05 -20.53 -9.98
CA ARG A 324 20.78 -21.69 -9.50
C ARG A 324 20.51 -22.94 -10.34
N ALA A 325 19.24 -23.22 -10.61
CA ALA A 325 18.83 -24.32 -11.47
C ALA A 325 19.40 -24.20 -12.90
N ALA A 326 19.64 -22.95 -13.34
CA ALA A 326 20.26 -22.69 -14.63
C ALA A 326 21.80 -22.80 -14.60
N CYS A 327 22.44 -22.87 -13.43
CA CYS A 327 23.87 -23.09 -13.30
C CYS A 327 24.28 -24.57 -13.29
N GLY A 328 23.35 -25.50 -13.19
CA GLY A 328 23.54 -26.96 -13.17
C GLY A 328 23.25 -27.54 -11.83
#